data_ff07b73f60b25afe9a286752592614ee
#
_entry.id   ff07b73f60b25afe9a286752592614ee
#
_cell.length_a   1.000
_cell.length_b   1.000
_cell.length_c   1.000
_cell.angle_alpha   90.00
_cell.angle_beta   90.00
_cell.angle_gamma   90.00
#
_symmetry.space_group_name_H-M   'P 1'
#
loop_
_entity.id
_entity.type
_entity.pdbx_description
1 polymer ?
#
loop_
_entity_poly.entity_id
_entity_poly.type
_entity_poly.pdbx_seq_one_letter_code
_entity_poly.pdbx_strand_id
1 'polypeptide(L)'
;MSYQKSVSVVAVLGLLASLFVNAATPYDLVINNGRVIDPESQLDAVRSLGIREGKIVAISADPLKAERSIDATGLIVSPGFINLHSHSVAEPGYRLELLDGVTTVLELEAGSFPIARFGHQLGNAPLTHFGASVGHAWIRMQVIDPEALSELGRSGRLDMSGPTFTQPANPEELAQIRALLEQELIAGGLGIGLLLDYMTRAVTEAERDMIFSVAARFGVPVFVHVRRGVDGDPAGLEEVMAVAERFGAPLHICHLNASAMSGVDYWLDQIDAARERGLDVTTEIFPWTAGSAAISSDVFSRNWREIFAIDYGDVQWAETGEWLTEETFTAFRAIRPDGQTMHHYIREEWNRRAIVRPHVMVASDAMPLTSYERKVVPNGAGTSTRVLGQFVREEKLLSLSDAIARLSWLPAQRMEAFASDFRTKGRIQLGADADLAIFDANRVAARADYAHPFLAPVGMQYVVVAGTITVRDGVLADEVGAGSKLTNSIGGK
;
A
#
# COMPACT_ATOMS: atom_id res chain seq x y z
N MET A 1 -98.26 16.13 24.55
CA MET A 1 -97.48 17.09 23.81
C MET A 1 -96.21 17.40 24.61
N SER A 2 -95.11 16.72 24.39
CA SER A 2 -93.83 16.98 25.04
C SER A 2 -92.75 17.19 23.98
N TYR A 3 -92.21 18.36 24.04
CA TYR A 3 -91.04 18.75 23.17
C TYR A 3 -89.76 18.24 23.78
N GLN A 4 -89.10 17.34 23.16
CA GLN A 4 -87.73 16.98 23.49
C GLN A 4 -86.75 17.89 22.70
N LYS A 5 -85.96 18.63 23.44
CA LYS A 5 -84.82 19.40 22.89
C LYS A 5 -83.59 18.50 22.83
N SER A 6 -83.11 18.29 21.62
CA SER A 6 -81.83 17.63 21.36
C SER A 6 -80.67 18.63 21.57
N VAL A 7 -79.73 18.28 22.43
CA VAL A 7 -78.50 19.03 22.65
C VAL A 7 -77.40 18.31 21.87
N SER A 8 -76.90 18.98 20.82
CA SER A 8 -75.73 18.49 20.08
C SER A 8 -74.44 18.84 20.80
N VAL A 9 -73.69 17.82 21.19
CA VAL A 9 -72.36 18.00 21.74
C VAL A 9 -71.36 17.93 20.59
N VAL A 10 -70.69 19.02 20.23
CA VAL A 10 -69.63 19.12 19.33
C VAL A 10 -68.31 18.70 20.04
N ALA A 11 -67.77 17.51 19.74
CA ALA A 11 -66.49 17.07 20.22
C ALA A 11 -65.40 17.71 19.37
N VAL A 12 -64.60 18.61 19.93
CA VAL A 12 -63.37 19.13 19.32
C VAL A 12 -62.26 18.14 19.58
N LEU A 13 -61.93 17.34 18.57
CA LEU A 13 -60.70 16.54 18.54
C LEU A 13 -59.50 17.48 18.29
N GLY A 14 -58.77 17.79 19.36
CA GLY A 14 -57.44 18.42 19.22
C GLY A 14 -56.44 17.46 18.69
N LEU A 15 -55.99 17.67 17.44
CA LEU A 15 -54.82 16.96 16.86
C LEU A 15 -53.54 17.46 17.56
N LEU A 16 -53.05 16.72 18.53
CA LEU A 16 -51.68 16.84 19.02
C LEU A 16 -50.74 16.25 17.97
N ALA A 17 -50.27 17.08 17.05
CA ALA A 17 -49.13 16.73 16.19
C ALA A 17 -47.89 16.66 17.05
N SER A 18 -47.51 15.46 17.46
CA SER A 18 -46.23 15.20 18.08
C SER A 18 -45.14 15.47 17.05
N LEU A 19 -44.49 16.61 17.14
CA LEU A 19 -43.23 16.88 16.48
C LEU A 19 -42.21 15.89 17.07
N PHE A 20 -42.02 14.76 16.39
CA PHE A 20 -40.83 13.96 16.61
C PHE A 20 -39.63 14.80 16.12
N VAL A 21 -39.05 15.55 17.04
CA VAL A 21 -37.69 16.05 16.87
C VAL A 21 -36.83 14.78 16.78
N ASN A 22 -36.48 14.42 15.58
CA ASN A 22 -35.47 13.38 15.33
C ASN A 22 -34.17 13.93 15.93
N ALA A 23 -33.90 13.61 17.21
CA ALA A 23 -32.64 13.95 17.84
C ALA A 23 -31.56 13.30 16.96
N ALA A 24 -30.78 14.14 16.29
CA ALA A 24 -29.66 13.65 15.49
C ALA A 24 -28.86 12.68 16.34
N THR A 25 -28.67 11.47 15.86
CA THR A 25 -27.87 10.44 16.54
C THR A 25 -26.52 11.06 16.87
N PRO A 26 -26.04 11.01 18.10
CA PRO A 26 -24.76 11.59 18.46
C PRO A 26 -23.63 10.96 17.65
N TYR A 27 -22.52 11.69 17.44
CA TYR A 27 -21.31 11.14 16.81
C TYR A 27 -20.69 10.08 17.71
N ASP A 28 -20.10 9.05 17.12
CA ASP A 28 -19.37 8.01 17.86
C ASP A 28 -18.00 8.55 18.33
N LEU A 29 -17.41 9.44 17.51
CA LEU A 29 -16.15 10.11 17.78
C LEU A 29 -16.18 11.51 17.17
N VAL A 30 -15.60 12.49 17.86
CA VAL A 30 -15.29 13.79 17.28
C VAL A 30 -13.79 14.08 17.36
N ILE A 31 -13.26 14.74 16.34
CA ILE A 31 -11.90 15.24 16.31
C ILE A 31 -12.00 16.75 16.19
N ASN A 32 -11.61 17.48 17.21
CA ASN A 32 -11.81 18.93 17.30
C ASN A 32 -10.52 19.71 17.07
N ASN A 33 -10.64 20.90 16.48
CA ASN A 33 -9.62 21.94 16.41
C ASN A 33 -8.35 21.57 15.62
N GLY A 34 -8.38 20.51 14.82
CA GLY A 34 -7.23 20.08 14.02
C GLY A 34 -7.08 20.87 12.73
N ARG A 35 -5.85 21.10 12.26
CA ARG A 35 -5.62 21.55 10.89
C ARG A 35 -5.88 20.40 9.94
N VAL A 36 -7.07 20.37 9.36
CA VAL A 36 -7.52 19.36 8.42
C VAL A 36 -6.93 19.65 7.05
N ILE A 37 -6.25 18.68 6.46
CA ILE A 37 -5.70 18.74 5.10
C ILE A 37 -6.32 17.61 4.27
N ASP A 38 -7.06 17.99 3.24
CA ASP A 38 -7.59 17.07 2.22
C ASP A 38 -7.07 17.49 0.84
N PRO A 39 -6.12 16.73 0.27
CA PRO A 39 -5.51 17.10 -1.01
C PRO A 39 -6.50 17.14 -2.18
N GLU A 40 -7.53 16.29 -2.20
CA GLU A 40 -8.49 16.22 -3.29
C GLU A 40 -9.35 17.49 -3.37
N SER A 41 -9.94 17.90 -2.25
CA SER A 41 -10.77 19.12 -2.19
C SER A 41 -9.97 20.40 -1.98
N GLN A 42 -8.64 20.30 -1.82
CA GLN A 42 -7.76 21.40 -1.47
C GLN A 42 -8.10 22.08 -0.13
N LEU A 43 -8.75 21.35 0.79
CA LEU A 43 -9.02 21.84 2.12
C LEU A 43 -7.73 21.89 2.94
N ASP A 44 -7.41 23.05 3.47
CA ASP A 44 -6.31 23.27 4.43
C ASP A 44 -6.79 24.33 5.45
N ALA A 45 -7.45 23.88 6.51
CA ALA A 45 -8.01 24.78 7.50
C ALA A 45 -8.26 24.07 8.85
N VAL A 46 -8.32 24.85 9.92
CA VAL A 46 -8.74 24.33 11.22
C VAL A 46 -10.23 23.93 11.14
N ARG A 47 -10.53 22.67 11.40
CA ARG A 47 -11.87 22.08 11.37
C ARG A 47 -12.04 21.07 12.49
N SER A 48 -13.30 20.75 12.75
CA SER A 48 -13.74 19.65 13.61
C SER A 48 -14.47 18.61 12.76
N LEU A 49 -14.20 17.34 12.99
CA LEU A 49 -14.80 16.22 12.27
C LEU A 49 -15.74 15.46 13.19
N GLY A 50 -16.96 15.18 12.73
CA GLY A 50 -17.92 14.27 13.39
C GLY A 50 -17.94 12.94 12.65
N ILE A 51 -17.72 11.86 13.38
CA ILE A 51 -17.63 10.50 12.87
C ILE A 51 -18.79 9.68 13.42
N ARG A 52 -19.44 8.90 12.55
CA ARG A 52 -20.51 7.95 12.92
C ARG A 52 -20.44 6.74 11.99
N GLU A 53 -20.49 5.54 12.57
CA GLU A 53 -20.44 4.26 11.83
C GLU A 53 -19.25 4.18 10.87
N GLY A 54 -18.08 4.63 11.34
CA GLY A 54 -16.85 4.62 10.55
C GLY A 54 -16.78 5.63 9.41
N LYS A 55 -17.75 6.57 9.30
CA LYS A 55 -17.80 7.58 8.24
C LYS A 55 -17.72 8.99 8.80
N ILE A 56 -17.14 9.89 8.01
CA ILE A 56 -17.14 11.33 8.29
C ILE A 56 -18.51 11.87 7.91
N VAL A 57 -19.30 12.27 8.93
CA VAL A 57 -20.67 12.76 8.72
C VAL A 57 -20.81 14.27 8.99
N ALA A 58 -19.76 14.90 9.52
CA ALA A 58 -19.73 16.36 9.72
C ALA A 58 -18.31 16.89 9.56
N ILE A 59 -18.18 18.08 8.95
CA ILE A 59 -16.97 18.90 8.89
C ILE A 59 -17.40 20.30 9.31
N SER A 60 -16.94 20.78 10.47
CA SER A 60 -17.40 22.05 11.09
C SER A 60 -16.22 22.99 11.35
N ALA A 61 -16.49 24.29 11.31
CA ALA A 61 -15.56 25.30 11.82
C ALA A 61 -15.57 25.36 13.35
N ASP A 62 -16.70 24.99 13.96
CA ASP A 62 -16.90 24.99 15.42
C ASP A 62 -16.65 23.60 16.01
N PRO A 63 -16.24 23.51 17.29
CA PRO A 63 -16.11 22.24 17.98
C PRO A 63 -17.43 21.47 18.06
N LEU A 64 -17.34 20.15 17.86
CA LEU A 64 -18.45 19.20 17.94
C LEU A 64 -18.44 18.49 19.31
N LYS A 65 -19.58 17.89 19.69
CA LYS A 65 -19.73 17.17 20.95
C LYS A 65 -20.08 15.71 20.74
N ALA A 66 -19.31 14.82 21.36
CA ALA A 66 -19.59 13.40 21.48
C ALA A 66 -19.07 12.89 22.83
N GLU A 67 -19.36 11.65 23.16
CA GLU A 67 -18.81 10.98 24.35
C GLU A 67 -17.30 10.75 24.18
N ARG A 68 -16.89 10.34 22.98
CA ARG A 68 -15.46 10.14 22.63
C ARG A 68 -14.99 11.35 21.82
N SER A 69 -13.88 11.96 22.26
CA SER A 69 -13.32 13.12 21.57
C SER A 69 -11.80 13.11 21.57
N ILE A 70 -11.20 13.62 20.47
CA ILE A 70 -9.80 13.97 20.35
C ILE A 70 -9.72 15.49 20.22
N ASP A 71 -8.94 16.15 21.05
CA ASP A 71 -8.51 17.53 20.81
C ASP A 71 -7.23 17.51 19.97
N ALA A 72 -7.36 17.90 18.71
CA ALA A 72 -6.27 17.94 17.74
C ALA A 72 -5.67 19.36 17.60
N THR A 73 -5.81 20.21 18.62
CA THR A 73 -5.24 21.56 18.61
C THR A 73 -3.73 21.51 18.37
N GLY A 74 -3.26 22.19 17.32
CA GLY A 74 -1.85 22.20 16.90
C GLY A 74 -1.39 20.99 16.11
N LEU A 75 -2.27 20.01 15.89
CA LEU A 75 -1.98 18.81 15.09
C LEU A 75 -2.54 18.92 13.67
N ILE A 76 -1.94 18.18 12.77
CA ILE A 76 -2.47 17.92 11.43
C ILE A 76 -3.42 16.74 11.51
N VAL A 77 -4.56 16.86 10.84
CA VAL A 77 -5.51 15.77 10.60
C VAL A 77 -5.54 15.53 9.11
N SER A 78 -4.98 14.41 8.66
CA SER A 78 -4.93 13.98 7.27
C SER A 78 -5.74 12.71 7.03
N PRO A 79 -6.10 12.38 5.78
CA PRO A 79 -6.51 11.02 5.44
C PRO A 79 -5.45 10.04 5.93
N GLY A 80 -5.88 8.85 6.35
CA GLY A 80 -4.98 7.74 6.65
C GLY A 80 -4.18 7.31 5.41
N PHE A 81 -2.94 6.93 5.61
CA PHE A 81 -2.06 6.60 4.49
C PHE A 81 -2.42 5.24 3.91
N ILE A 82 -2.20 5.11 2.60
CA ILE A 82 -2.48 3.90 1.81
C ILE A 82 -1.17 3.44 1.18
N ASN A 83 -0.70 2.29 1.61
CA ASN A 83 0.51 1.67 1.07
C ASN A 83 0.12 0.63 0.01
N LEU A 84 0.47 0.89 -1.26
CA LEU A 84 0.17 0.00 -2.39
C LEU A 84 1.14 -1.18 -2.48
N HIS A 85 2.29 -1.07 -1.82
CA HIS A 85 3.38 -2.02 -1.97
C HIS A 85 3.98 -2.39 -0.61
N SER A 86 3.46 -3.48 -0.06
CA SER A 86 3.96 -4.06 1.19
C SER A 86 3.88 -5.57 1.13
N HIS A 87 5.00 -6.22 1.42
CA HIS A 87 5.06 -7.67 1.58
C HIS A 87 4.78 -8.11 3.03
N SER A 88 4.18 -7.22 3.84
CA SER A 88 3.75 -7.56 5.20
C SER A 88 2.67 -8.64 5.15
N VAL A 89 2.94 -9.78 5.78
CA VAL A 89 2.05 -10.93 5.76
C VAL A 89 1.47 -11.29 7.14
N ALA A 90 1.98 -10.67 8.22
CA ALA A 90 1.61 -10.97 9.59
C ALA A 90 1.53 -9.71 10.46
N GLU A 91 0.90 -9.82 11.62
CA GLU A 91 0.64 -8.72 12.56
C GLU A 91 1.86 -7.83 12.85
N PRO A 92 3.09 -8.35 13.07
CA PRO A 92 4.24 -7.48 13.34
C PRO A 92 4.52 -6.44 12.26
N GLY A 93 4.38 -6.80 10.98
CA GLY A 93 4.54 -5.86 9.87
C GLY A 93 3.42 -4.83 9.83
N TYR A 94 2.17 -5.26 9.91
CA TYR A 94 1.00 -4.38 9.94
C TYR A 94 1.02 -3.41 11.11
N ARG A 95 1.54 -3.84 12.27
CA ARG A 95 1.73 -3.00 13.45
C ARG A 95 2.70 -1.85 13.18
N LEU A 96 3.84 -2.13 12.56
CA LEU A 96 4.83 -1.10 12.25
C LEU A 96 4.27 -0.06 11.29
N GLU A 97 3.59 -0.51 10.23
CA GLU A 97 2.97 0.37 9.25
C GLU A 97 1.82 1.20 9.86
N LEU A 98 1.00 0.60 10.73
CA LEU A 98 -0.06 1.35 11.44
C LEU A 98 0.52 2.47 12.32
N LEU A 99 1.63 2.20 13.03
CA LEU A 99 2.32 3.21 13.84
C LEU A 99 2.91 4.34 12.98
N ASP A 100 3.19 4.08 11.69
CA ASP A 100 3.64 5.05 10.68
C ASP A 100 2.48 5.82 10.01
N GLY A 101 1.22 5.60 10.46
CA GLY A 101 0.03 6.28 9.97
C GLY A 101 -0.69 5.57 8.83
N VAL A 102 -0.26 4.37 8.44
CA VAL A 102 -0.86 3.59 7.35
C VAL A 102 -2.13 2.91 7.86
N THR A 103 -3.26 3.23 7.25
CA THR A 103 -4.57 2.63 7.57
C THR A 103 -4.98 1.54 6.57
N THR A 104 -4.31 1.48 5.41
CA THR A 104 -4.57 0.49 4.35
C THR A 104 -3.24 -0.03 3.82
N VAL A 105 -3.02 -1.34 3.93
CA VAL A 105 -1.80 -2.05 3.51
C VAL A 105 -2.14 -3.03 2.41
N LEU A 106 -1.51 -2.90 1.26
CA LEU A 106 -1.80 -3.72 0.08
C LEU A 106 -0.54 -4.45 -0.41
N GLU A 107 -0.72 -5.71 -0.75
CA GLU A 107 0.28 -6.56 -1.40
C GLU A 107 -0.04 -6.62 -2.91
N LEU A 108 0.43 -5.63 -3.69
CA LEU A 108 0.05 -5.54 -5.09
C LEU A 108 1.13 -6.03 -6.06
N GLU A 109 2.41 -5.98 -5.69
CA GLU A 109 3.51 -6.41 -6.55
C GLU A 109 3.63 -7.93 -6.65
N ALA A 110 3.88 -8.62 -5.54
CA ALA A 110 3.96 -10.07 -5.53
C ALA A 110 2.58 -10.73 -5.54
N GLY A 111 1.60 -10.04 -5.00
CA GLY A 111 0.23 -10.50 -4.90
C GLY A 111 0.07 -11.77 -4.05
N SER A 112 -1.06 -12.42 -4.20
CA SER A 112 -1.38 -13.66 -3.48
C SER A 112 -2.09 -14.69 -4.35
N PHE A 113 -2.00 -15.95 -3.95
CA PHE A 113 -2.76 -17.06 -4.52
C PHE A 113 -2.97 -18.18 -3.49
N PRO A 114 -4.21 -18.67 -3.28
CA PRO A 114 -5.48 -18.08 -3.73
C PRO A 114 -5.83 -16.81 -2.97
N ILE A 115 -6.47 -15.83 -3.64
CA ILE A 115 -6.91 -14.55 -3.04
C ILE A 115 -7.81 -14.75 -1.82
N ALA A 116 -8.65 -15.79 -1.84
CA ALA A 116 -9.55 -16.08 -0.73
C ALA A 116 -8.79 -16.26 0.60
N ARG A 117 -7.58 -16.82 0.57
CA ARG A 117 -6.76 -17.09 1.76
C ARG A 117 -5.93 -15.90 2.26
N PHE A 118 -5.75 -14.87 1.44
CA PHE A 118 -4.96 -13.71 1.86
C PHE A 118 -5.57 -13.04 3.09
N GLY A 119 -4.75 -12.84 4.11
CA GLY A 119 -5.13 -12.21 5.37
C GLY A 119 -5.74 -13.14 6.42
N HIS A 120 -5.89 -14.46 6.17
CA HIS A 120 -6.42 -15.40 7.18
C HIS A 120 -5.62 -15.36 8.49
N GLN A 121 -4.31 -15.12 8.44
CA GLN A 121 -3.44 -15.01 9.62
C GLN A 121 -3.64 -13.70 10.40
N LEU A 122 -4.35 -12.72 9.85
CA LEU A 122 -4.67 -11.46 10.54
C LEU A 122 -5.87 -11.59 11.48
N GLY A 123 -6.57 -12.73 11.43
CA GLY A 123 -7.73 -13.00 12.28
C GLY A 123 -8.96 -12.17 11.92
N ASN A 124 -9.89 -12.06 12.86
CA ASN A 124 -11.18 -11.39 12.65
C ASN A 124 -11.15 -9.89 12.94
N ALA A 125 -10.04 -9.38 13.45
CA ALA A 125 -9.87 -7.99 13.85
C ALA A 125 -8.50 -7.46 13.37
N PRO A 126 -8.29 -7.32 12.05
CA PRO A 126 -7.03 -6.83 11.50
C PRO A 126 -6.80 -5.37 11.91
N LEU A 127 -5.53 -5.01 12.10
CA LEU A 127 -5.14 -3.67 12.55
C LEU A 127 -5.46 -2.58 11.52
N THR A 128 -5.31 -2.91 10.23
CA THR A 128 -5.53 -2.01 9.10
C THR A 128 -6.43 -2.66 8.07
N HIS A 129 -6.97 -1.89 7.14
CA HIS A 129 -7.50 -2.48 5.91
C HIS A 129 -6.37 -3.16 5.14
N PHE A 130 -6.69 -4.23 4.44
CA PHE A 130 -5.71 -5.01 3.69
C PHE A 130 -6.32 -5.59 2.40
N GLY A 131 -5.47 -5.91 1.43
CA GLY A 131 -5.87 -6.54 0.19
C GLY A 131 -4.66 -6.95 -0.64
N ALA A 132 -4.87 -7.75 -1.67
CA ALA A 132 -3.79 -8.19 -2.54
C ALA A 132 -4.22 -8.25 -4.01
N SER A 133 -3.26 -8.07 -4.91
CA SER A 133 -3.39 -8.44 -6.31
C SER A 133 -3.35 -9.96 -6.48
N VAL A 134 -3.73 -10.44 -7.65
CA VAL A 134 -3.52 -11.84 -8.04
C VAL A 134 -2.05 -12.05 -8.37
N GLY A 135 -1.36 -12.86 -7.60
CA GLY A 135 0.07 -13.10 -7.75
C GLY A 135 0.39 -14.08 -8.88
N HIS A 136 0.86 -13.57 -10.01
CA HIS A 136 1.22 -14.39 -11.17
C HIS A 136 2.29 -15.45 -10.83
N ALA A 137 3.33 -15.08 -10.06
CA ALA A 137 4.40 -16.03 -9.70
C ALA A 137 3.87 -17.24 -8.90
N TRP A 138 2.90 -17.03 -8.03
CA TRP A 138 2.28 -18.09 -7.23
C TRP A 138 1.36 -18.99 -8.05
N ILE A 139 0.61 -18.41 -9.01
CA ILE A 139 -0.17 -19.18 -9.99
C ILE A 139 0.76 -20.01 -10.87
N ARG A 140 1.86 -19.40 -11.33
CA ARG A 140 2.87 -20.10 -12.13
C ARG A 140 3.45 -21.28 -11.35
N MET A 141 3.74 -21.11 -10.06
CA MET A 141 4.18 -22.19 -9.17
C MET A 141 3.12 -23.29 -9.03
N GLN A 142 1.85 -22.93 -8.87
CA GLN A 142 0.74 -23.91 -8.81
C GLN A 142 0.64 -24.76 -10.08
N VAL A 143 0.92 -24.18 -11.25
CA VAL A 143 0.77 -24.86 -12.55
C VAL A 143 2.01 -25.68 -12.91
N ILE A 144 3.19 -25.13 -12.72
CA ILE A 144 4.47 -25.74 -13.18
C ILE A 144 5.10 -26.63 -12.10
N ASP A 145 4.99 -26.25 -10.81
CA ASP A 145 5.62 -26.95 -9.69
C ASP A 145 4.74 -26.88 -8.43
N PRO A 146 3.60 -27.58 -8.40
CA PRO A 146 2.68 -27.55 -7.27
C PRO A 146 3.29 -28.12 -5.97
N GLU A 147 4.33 -28.96 -6.07
CA GLU A 147 5.03 -29.48 -4.90
C GLU A 147 5.85 -28.38 -4.22
N ALA A 148 6.52 -27.52 -4.99
CA ALA A 148 7.22 -26.36 -4.46
C ALA A 148 6.27 -25.37 -3.75
N LEU A 149 5.06 -25.14 -4.30
CA LEU A 149 4.05 -24.31 -3.64
C LEU A 149 3.59 -24.92 -2.32
N SER A 150 3.41 -26.24 -2.27
CA SER A 150 3.07 -26.96 -1.05
C SER A 150 4.18 -26.88 -0.01
N GLU A 151 5.44 -26.98 -0.43
CA GLU A 151 6.60 -26.85 0.46
C GLU A 151 6.76 -25.44 1.01
N LEU A 152 6.58 -24.42 0.17
CA LEU A 152 6.54 -23.01 0.62
C LEU A 152 5.47 -22.82 1.73
N GLY A 153 4.28 -23.40 1.55
CA GLY A 153 3.20 -23.33 2.54
C GLY A 153 3.55 -24.04 3.87
N ARG A 154 4.38 -25.08 3.85
CA ARG A 154 4.80 -25.82 5.06
C ARG A 154 6.00 -25.18 5.77
N SER A 155 7.00 -24.78 5.03
CA SER A 155 8.30 -24.34 5.56
C SER A 155 8.48 -22.82 5.61
N GLY A 156 7.69 -22.07 4.85
CA GLY A 156 7.88 -20.64 4.61
C GLY A 156 9.14 -20.32 3.77
N ARG A 157 9.78 -21.32 3.16
CA ARG A 157 11.03 -21.17 2.37
C ARG A 157 10.71 -21.18 0.89
N LEU A 158 11.12 -20.15 0.19
CA LEU A 158 10.99 -20.04 -1.27
C LEU A 158 12.30 -20.45 -1.96
N ASP A 159 12.26 -21.53 -2.74
CA ASP A 159 13.35 -21.91 -3.62
C ASP A 159 13.12 -21.35 -5.02
N MET A 160 13.90 -20.34 -5.38
CA MET A 160 13.83 -19.68 -6.69
C MET A 160 14.68 -20.36 -7.77
N SER A 161 15.31 -21.49 -7.48
CA SER A 161 16.07 -22.27 -8.47
C SER A 161 15.19 -23.27 -9.24
N GLY A 162 13.96 -23.50 -8.80
CA GLY A 162 13.02 -24.45 -9.36
C GLY A 162 12.48 -24.07 -10.75
N PRO A 163 11.77 -25.01 -11.42
CA PRO A 163 11.25 -24.81 -12.77
C PRO A 163 10.28 -23.63 -12.91
N THR A 164 9.52 -23.32 -11.86
CA THR A 164 8.64 -22.15 -11.82
C THR A 164 9.34 -20.86 -12.26
N PHE A 165 10.59 -20.68 -11.86
CA PHE A 165 11.34 -19.43 -12.07
C PHE A 165 12.31 -19.51 -13.26
N THR A 166 12.70 -20.73 -13.68
CA THR A 166 13.80 -20.95 -14.61
C THR A 166 13.37 -21.52 -15.96
N GLN A 167 12.13 -22.04 -16.10
CA GLN A 167 11.66 -22.67 -17.33
C GLN A 167 10.48 -21.88 -17.93
N PRO A 168 10.44 -21.68 -19.27
CA PRO A 168 9.28 -21.13 -19.95
C PRO A 168 8.04 -22.01 -19.78
N ALA A 169 6.89 -21.40 -19.58
CA ALA A 169 5.62 -22.11 -19.60
C ALA A 169 5.28 -22.59 -21.02
N ASN A 170 4.83 -23.84 -21.15
CA ASN A 170 4.34 -24.36 -22.41
C ASN A 170 2.90 -23.86 -22.71
N PRO A 171 2.35 -24.09 -23.94
CA PRO A 171 1.04 -23.59 -24.29
C PRO A 171 -0.11 -24.08 -23.41
N GLU A 172 -0.05 -25.29 -22.87
CA GLU A 172 -1.07 -25.84 -21.96
C GLU A 172 -0.97 -25.17 -20.58
N GLU A 173 0.24 -25.01 -20.06
CA GLU A 173 0.50 -24.27 -18.82
C GLU A 173 0.06 -22.79 -18.93
N LEU A 174 0.32 -22.13 -20.07
CA LEU A 174 -0.15 -20.77 -20.33
C LEU A 174 -1.69 -20.67 -20.28
N ALA A 175 -2.40 -21.67 -20.84
CA ALA A 175 -3.86 -21.72 -20.78
C ALA A 175 -4.36 -21.90 -19.34
N GLN A 176 -3.71 -22.72 -18.54
CA GLN A 176 -4.03 -22.92 -17.13
C GLN A 176 -3.73 -21.67 -16.29
N ILE A 177 -2.57 -21.03 -16.49
CA ILE A 177 -2.21 -19.77 -15.83
C ILE A 177 -3.27 -18.69 -16.14
N ARG A 178 -3.66 -18.54 -17.40
CA ARG A 178 -4.73 -17.62 -17.81
C ARG A 178 -6.03 -17.88 -17.04
N ALA A 179 -6.47 -19.13 -17.02
CA ALA A 179 -7.74 -19.51 -16.39
C ALA A 179 -7.73 -19.18 -14.88
N LEU A 180 -6.61 -19.44 -14.19
CA LEU A 180 -6.46 -19.13 -12.76
C LEU A 180 -6.38 -17.63 -12.51
N LEU A 181 -5.67 -16.84 -13.35
CA LEU A 181 -5.66 -15.39 -13.26
C LEU A 181 -7.09 -14.80 -13.35
N GLU A 182 -7.87 -15.24 -14.35
CA GLU A 182 -9.25 -14.80 -14.53
C GLU A 182 -10.13 -15.20 -13.34
N GLN A 183 -9.99 -16.44 -12.85
CA GLN A 183 -10.73 -16.94 -11.67
C GLN A 183 -10.43 -16.10 -10.42
N GLU A 184 -9.17 -15.82 -10.13
CA GLU A 184 -8.76 -15.08 -8.93
C GLU A 184 -9.10 -13.58 -9.01
N LEU A 185 -9.14 -12.99 -10.20
CA LEU A 185 -9.67 -11.65 -10.40
C LEU A 185 -11.18 -11.60 -10.09
N ILE A 186 -11.96 -12.61 -10.53
CA ILE A 186 -13.38 -12.74 -10.19
C ILE A 186 -13.57 -12.98 -8.68
N ALA A 187 -12.63 -13.65 -8.03
CA ALA A 187 -12.64 -13.87 -6.58
C ALA A 187 -12.28 -12.63 -5.75
N GLY A 188 -11.94 -11.51 -6.39
CA GLY A 188 -11.72 -10.22 -5.72
C GLY A 188 -10.29 -9.69 -5.70
N GLY A 189 -9.38 -10.27 -6.46
CA GLY A 189 -7.98 -9.79 -6.54
C GLY A 189 -7.88 -8.36 -7.07
N LEU A 190 -7.07 -7.54 -6.41
CA LEU A 190 -6.91 -6.09 -6.67
C LEU A 190 -5.98 -5.77 -7.87
N GLY A 191 -6.12 -6.47 -8.96
CA GLY A 191 -5.25 -6.39 -10.13
C GLY A 191 -4.33 -7.61 -10.24
N ILE A 192 -3.28 -7.52 -11.04
CA ILE A 192 -2.31 -8.61 -11.26
C ILE A 192 -0.93 -8.16 -10.81
N GLY A 193 -0.32 -8.90 -9.90
CA GLY A 193 1.07 -8.71 -9.50
C GLY A 193 2.02 -9.50 -10.40
N LEU A 194 3.07 -8.84 -10.92
CA LEU A 194 3.97 -9.40 -11.91
C LEU A 194 5.44 -9.09 -11.59
N LEU A 195 6.19 -10.12 -11.24
CA LEU A 195 7.59 -10.05 -10.89
C LEU A 195 8.47 -10.51 -12.08
N LEU A 196 8.92 -9.60 -12.94
CA LEU A 196 9.64 -9.96 -14.17
C LEU A 196 11.15 -10.11 -14.02
N ASP A 197 11.76 -9.55 -12.99
CA ASP A 197 13.21 -9.53 -12.82
C ASP A 197 13.76 -10.89 -12.33
N TYR A 198 14.39 -10.90 -11.19
CA TYR A 198 15.08 -12.06 -10.63
C TYR A 198 14.15 -13.21 -10.21
N MET A 199 12.85 -12.97 -10.04
CA MET A 199 11.93 -14.01 -9.61
C MET A 199 11.34 -14.82 -10.77
N THR A 200 10.96 -14.21 -11.89
CA THR A 200 10.36 -14.94 -13.00
C THR A 200 11.02 -14.63 -14.35
N ARG A 201 12.35 -14.79 -14.41
CA ARG A 201 13.14 -14.53 -15.63
C ARG A 201 12.66 -15.31 -16.85
N ALA A 202 12.10 -16.49 -16.65
CA ALA A 202 11.64 -17.36 -17.71
C ALA A 202 10.28 -16.98 -18.32
N VAL A 203 9.63 -15.91 -17.81
CA VAL A 203 8.41 -15.38 -18.43
C VAL A 203 8.71 -14.92 -19.85
N THR A 204 8.05 -15.57 -20.81
CA THR A 204 8.17 -15.28 -22.23
C THR A 204 7.34 -14.10 -22.65
N GLU A 205 7.56 -13.60 -23.87
CA GLU A 205 6.71 -12.58 -24.48
C GLU A 205 5.25 -13.05 -24.56
N ALA A 206 4.99 -14.28 -24.96
CA ALA A 206 3.66 -14.85 -25.05
C ALA A 206 2.94 -14.89 -23.70
N GLU A 207 3.66 -15.24 -22.62
CA GLU A 207 3.12 -15.22 -21.25
C GLU A 207 2.83 -13.81 -20.77
N ARG A 208 3.75 -12.88 -20.97
CA ARG A 208 3.56 -11.45 -20.66
C ARG A 208 2.36 -10.88 -21.41
N ASP A 209 2.27 -11.10 -22.71
CA ASP A 209 1.16 -10.65 -23.54
C ASP A 209 -0.19 -11.21 -23.08
N MET A 210 -0.21 -12.47 -22.67
CA MET A 210 -1.39 -13.09 -22.09
C MET A 210 -1.81 -12.37 -20.80
N ILE A 211 -0.89 -12.05 -19.89
CA ILE A 211 -1.17 -11.36 -18.62
C ILE A 211 -1.78 -9.98 -18.89
N PHE A 212 -1.14 -9.17 -19.77
CA PHE A 212 -1.64 -7.84 -20.12
C PHE A 212 -3.00 -7.90 -20.85
N SER A 213 -3.23 -8.92 -21.68
CA SER A 213 -4.55 -9.11 -22.32
C SER A 213 -5.64 -9.42 -21.31
N VAL A 214 -5.34 -10.19 -20.24
CA VAL A 214 -6.27 -10.44 -19.13
C VAL A 214 -6.52 -9.15 -18.36
N ALA A 215 -5.48 -8.42 -17.97
CA ALA A 215 -5.60 -7.16 -17.25
C ALA A 215 -6.48 -6.15 -18.00
N ALA A 216 -6.24 -5.96 -19.30
CA ALA A 216 -7.05 -5.09 -20.16
C ALA A 216 -8.52 -5.51 -20.22
N ARG A 217 -8.78 -6.81 -20.39
CA ARG A 217 -10.16 -7.35 -20.43
C ARG A 217 -10.92 -7.10 -19.14
N PHE A 218 -10.27 -7.18 -17.99
CA PHE A 218 -10.89 -6.94 -16.70
C PHE A 218 -10.84 -5.47 -16.25
N GLY A 219 -10.09 -4.62 -16.95
CA GLY A 219 -9.92 -3.20 -16.61
C GLY A 219 -9.18 -3.01 -15.29
N VAL A 220 -8.23 -3.88 -14.98
CA VAL A 220 -7.44 -3.84 -13.74
C VAL A 220 -5.97 -3.58 -14.06
N PRO A 221 -5.20 -2.96 -13.14
CA PRO A 221 -3.78 -2.73 -13.36
C PRO A 221 -2.95 -4.01 -13.26
N VAL A 222 -1.83 -4.00 -14.01
CA VAL A 222 -0.69 -4.86 -13.75
C VAL A 222 0.31 -4.07 -12.91
N PHE A 223 0.61 -4.54 -11.70
CA PHE A 223 1.64 -4.00 -10.80
C PHE A 223 2.94 -4.74 -11.08
N VAL A 224 3.96 -4.03 -11.56
CA VAL A 224 5.11 -4.71 -12.17
C VAL A 224 6.42 -4.36 -11.48
N HIS A 225 7.12 -5.40 -11.01
CA HIS A 225 8.55 -5.37 -10.83
C HIS A 225 9.21 -5.58 -12.19
N VAL A 226 9.70 -4.51 -12.79
CA VAL A 226 10.26 -4.56 -14.14
C VAL A 226 11.61 -5.24 -14.18
N ARG A 227 12.02 -5.77 -15.34
CA ARG A 227 13.37 -6.28 -15.55
C ARG A 227 14.40 -5.18 -15.38
N ARG A 228 15.45 -5.44 -14.62
CA ARG A 228 16.56 -4.51 -14.46
C ARG A 228 17.72 -4.90 -15.37
N GLY A 229 18.17 -3.92 -16.14
CA GLY A 229 19.46 -3.95 -16.82
C GLY A 229 20.56 -3.38 -15.92
N VAL A 230 21.65 -2.93 -16.54
CA VAL A 230 22.71 -2.16 -15.85
C VAL A 230 22.18 -0.80 -15.43
N ASP A 231 22.89 -0.13 -14.53
CA ASP A 231 22.52 1.17 -13.98
C ASP A 231 21.97 2.15 -15.04
N GLY A 232 20.72 2.54 -14.89
CA GLY A 232 20.04 3.48 -15.78
C GLY A 232 19.39 2.90 -17.04
N ASP A 233 19.54 1.60 -17.32
CA ASP A 233 19.00 0.96 -18.53
C ASP A 233 17.45 1.01 -18.56
N PRO A 234 16.82 1.62 -19.59
CA PRO A 234 15.39 1.75 -19.69
C PRO A 234 14.65 0.54 -20.27
N ALA A 235 15.37 -0.47 -20.76
CA ALA A 235 14.77 -1.57 -21.53
C ALA A 235 13.61 -2.27 -20.82
N GLY A 236 13.69 -2.45 -19.50
CA GLY A 236 12.61 -3.07 -18.72
C GLY A 236 11.36 -2.19 -18.62
N LEU A 237 11.51 -0.86 -18.52
CA LEU A 237 10.40 0.07 -18.59
C LEU A 237 9.75 0.05 -19.97
N GLU A 238 10.56 0.18 -21.02
CA GLU A 238 10.10 0.20 -22.42
C GLU A 238 9.35 -1.11 -22.76
N GLU A 239 9.85 -2.25 -22.28
CA GLU A 239 9.19 -3.55 -22.43
C GLU A 239 7.75 -3.55 -21.92
N VAL A 240 7.52 -3.12 -20.70
CA VAL A 240 6.19 -3.19 -20.08
C VAL A 240 5.26 -2.08 -20.57
N MET A 241 5.79 -0.90 -20.87
CA MET A 241 4.99 0.19 -21.42
C MET A 241 4.49 -0.14 -22.84
N ALA A 242 5.34 -0.71 -23.69
CA ALA A 242 4.95 -1.12 -25.04
C ALA A 242 3.83 -2.18 -25.03
N VAL A 243 3.90 -3.15 -24.14
CA VAL A 243 2.84 -4.17 -24.04
C VAL A 243 1.55 -3.60 -23.42
N ALA A 244 1.66 -2.74 -22.42
CA ALA A 244 0.51 -2.05 -21.83
C ALA A 244 -0.22 -1.19 -22.87
N GLU A 245 0.52 -0.42 -23.67
CA GLU A 245 -0.03 0.40 -24.76
C GLU A 245 -0.69 -0.47 -25.85
N ARG A 246 -0.08 -1.57 -26.24
CA ARG A 246 -0.61 -2.51 -27.26
C ARG A 246 -1.95 -3.13 -26.85
N PHE A 247 -2.14 -3.47 -25.57
CA PHE A 247 -3.38 -4.08 -25.08
C PHE A 247 -4.36 -3.08 -24.48
N GLY A 248 -3.96 -1.83 -24.23
CA GLY A 248 -4.74 -0.85 -23.50
C GLY A 248 -4.91 -1.24 -22.01
N ALA A 249 -3.93 -1.92 -21.43
CA ALA A 249 -3.97 -2.37 -20.05
C ALA A 249 -3.48 -1.27 -19.10
N PRO A 250 -4.17 -0.99 -17.98
CA PRO A 250 -3.64 -0.13 -16.94
C PRO A 250 -2.34 -0.71 -16.36
N LEU A 251 -1.35 0.17 -16.09
CA LEU A 251 -0.01 -0.23 -15.66
C LEU A 251 0.39 0.53 -14.38
N HIS A 252 1.04 -0.16 -13.46
CA HIS A 252 1.71 0.46 -12.31
C HIS A 252 3.15 -0.06 -12.21
N ILE A 253 4.11 0.86 -12.29
CA ILE A 253 5.53 0.54 -12.15
C ILE A 253 5.90 0.64 -10.67
N CYS A 254 6.26 -0.50 -10.07
CA CYS A 254 6.65 -0.58 -8.68
C CYS A 254 8.06 0.00 -8.45
N HIS A 255 8.30 0.60 -7.27
CA HIS A 255 9.61 1.08 -6.78
C HIS A 255 10.54 1.61 -7.88
N LEU A 256 10.05 2.59 -8.65
CA LEU A 256 10.74 3.14 -9.82
C LEU A 256 12.19 3.54 -9.52
N ASN A 257 12.45 4.19 -8.37
CA ASN A 257 13.78 4.61 -7.95
C ASN A 257 14.78 3.45 -7.84
N ALA A 258 14.31 2.29 -7.38
CA ALA A 258 15.10 1.08 -7.24
C ALA A 258 15.36 0.38 -8.59
N SER A 259 14.47 0.57 -9.56
CA SER A 259 14.57 -0.05 -10.88
C SER A 259 15.33 0.84 -11.89
N ALA A 260 15.02 2.13 -11.90
CA ALA A 260 15.62 3.12 -12.81
C ALA A 260 17.05 3.55 -12.40
N MET A 261 17.36 3.51 -11.08
CA MET A 261 18.65 3.91 -10.53
C MET A 261 19.10 5.29 -11.05
N SER A 262 20.24 5.43 -11.71
CA SER A 262 20.71 6.72 -12.25
C SER A 262 19.81 7.26 -13.36
N GLY A 263 19.02 6.42 -14.02
CA GLY A 263 18.07 6.75 -15.07
C GLY A 263 16.73 7.32 -14.61
N VAL A 264 16.57 7.62 -13.32
CA VAL A 264 15.29 8.03 -12.71
C VAL A 264 14.56 9.15 -13.45
N ASP A 265 15.28 10.18 -13.92
CA ASP A 265 14.66 11.30 -14.64
C ASP A 265 14.16 10.85 -16.02
N TYR A 266 14.96 10.08 -16.75
CA TYR A 266 14.56 9.55 -18.06
C TYR A 266 13.32 8.66 -17.96
N TRP A 267 13.27 7.76 -16.96
CA TRP A 267 12.12 6.88 -16.75
C TRP A 267 10.85 7.68 -16.45
N LEU A 268 10.95 8.69 -15.58
CA LEU A 268 9.82 9.55 -15.26
C LEU A 268 9.35 10.36 -16.47
N ASP A 269 10.27 10.90 -17.30
CA ASP A 269 9.93 11.59 -18.53
C ASP A 269 9.22 10.68 -19.53
N GLN A 270 9.63 9.40 -19.64
CA GLN A 270 8.93 8.42 -20.48
C GLN A 270 7.53 8.09 -19.98
N ILE A 271 7.35 7.97 -18.65
CA ILE A 271 6.04 7.74 -18.02
C ILE A 271 5.13 8.96 -18.26
N ASP A 272 5.63 10.18 -18.04
CA ASP A 272 4.86 11.40 -18.27
C ASP A 272 4.44 11.52 -19.74
N ALA A 273 5.36 11.28 -20.69
CA ALA A 273 5.04 11.25 -22.12
C ALA A 273 4.02 10.17 -22.50
N ALA A 274 4.06 9.00 -21.87
CA ALA A 274 3.07 7.95 -22.09
C ALA A 274 1.68 8.34 -21.56
N ARG A 275 1.63 8.99 -20.40
CA ARG A 275 0.38 9.54 -19.85
C ARG A 275 -0.24 10.61 -20.76
N GLU A 276 0.59 11.49 -21.32
CA GLU A 276 0.14 12.50 -22.30
C GLU A 276 -0.44 11.86 -23.56
N ARG A 277 0.06 10.69 -23.96
CA ARG A 277 -0.52 9.89 -25.06
C ARG A 277 -1.78 9.13 -24.68
N GLY A 278 -2.18 9.15 -23.40
CA GLY A 278 -3.38 8.51 -22.90
C GLY A 278 -3.18 7.10 -22.33
N LEU A 279 -1.93 6.65 -22.13
CA LEU A 279 -1.68 5.40 -21.41
C LEU A 279 -2.01 5.58 -19.93
N ASP A 280 -2.83 4.69 -19.37
CA ASP A 280 -3.10 4.65 -17.93
C ASP A 280 -1.90 4.02 -17.21
N VAL A 281 -0.88 4.83 -16.95
CA VAL A 281 0.34 4.42 -16.24
C VAL A 281 0.58 5.27 -15.01
N THR A 282 0.94 4.61 -13.91
CA THR A 282 1.32 5.21 -12.61
C THR A 282 2.59 4.58 -12.10
N THR A 283 3.21 5.21 -11.10
CA THR A 283 4.42 4.70 -10.46
C THR A 283 4.53 5.15 -9.01
N GLU A 284 5.39 4.47 -8.29
CA GLU A 284 5.74 4.76 -6.90
C GLU A 284 7.24 4.67 -6.66
N ILE A 285 7.66 5.20 -5.54
CA ILE A 285 9.01 5.02 -4.97
C ILE A 285 8.91 4.64 -3.50
N PHE A 286 9.95 4.03 -2.96
CA PHE A 286 10.18 3.99 -1.53
C PHE A 286 11.38 4.86 -1.16
N PRO A 287 11.28 5.71 -0.10
CA PRO A 287 12.28 6.74 0.19
C PRO A 287 13.46 6.22 1.01
N TRP A 288 14.01 5.06 0.64
CA TRP A 288 15.14 4.40 1.32
C TRP A 288 16.26 4.09 0.33
N THR A 289 17.42 3.70 0.83
CA THR A 289 18.65 3.58 0.01
C THR A 289 19.13 2.16 -0.21
N ALA A 290 18.44 1.16 0.34
CA ALA A 290 18.81 -0.25 0.14
C ALA A 290 17.62 -1.09 -0.31
N GLY A 291 17.90 -2.05 -1.19
CA GLY A 291 17.06 -3.22 -1.42
C GLY A 291 17.37 -4.34 -0.44
N SER A 292 16.50 -5.33 -0.35
CA SER A 292 16.71 -6.54 0.46
C SER A 292 16.46 -7.80 -0.36
N ALA A 293 17.32 -8.80 -0.19
CA ALA A 293 17.17 -10.10 -0.81
C ALA A 293 17.91 -11.18 -0.01
N ALA A 294 17.48 -12.44 -0.16
CA ALA A 294 18.29 -13.56 0.34
C ALA A 294 19.62 -13.60 -0.40
N ILE A 295 20.73 -13.92 0.32
CA ILE A 295 22.07 -13.94 -0.26
C ILE A 295 22.22 -14.96 -1.38
N SER A 296 21.41 -16.03 -1.39
CA SER A 296 21.38 -17.03 -2.47
C SER A 296 20.49 -16.66 -3.64
N SER A 297 19.69 -15.59 -3.53
CA SER A 297 18.73 -15.21 -4.57
C SER A 297 19.44 -14.92 -5.90
N ASP A 298 18.65 -14.94 -6.98
CA ASP A 298 19.16 -14.66 -8.32
C ASP A 298 19.67 -13.22 -8.49
N VAL A 299 19.27 -12.30 -7.60
CA VAL A 299 19.87 -10.96 -7.49
C VAL A 299 21.39 -11.05 -7.49
N PHE A 300 21.96 -11.98 -6.71
CA PHE A 300 23.41 -12.17 -6.55
C PHE A 300 24.02 -13.29 -7.41
N SER A 301 23.24 -13.97 -8.25
CA SER A 301 23.71 -15.02 -9.14
C SER A 301 24.11 -14.50 -10.52
N ARG A 302 23.70 -13.28 -10.85
CA ARG A 302 24.04 -12.55 -12.08
C ARG A 302 25.14 -11.52 -11.83
N ASN A 303 25.48 -10.71 -12.82
CA ASN A 303 26.52 -9.67 -12.65
C ASN A 303 25.98 -8.47 -11.86
N TRP A 304 25.58 -8.70 -10.58
CA TRP A 304 24.93 -7.74 -9.72
C TRP A 304 25.78 -6.49 -9.43
N ARG A 305 27.12 -6.64 -9.40
CA ARG A 305 28.01 -5.50 -9.17
C ARG A 305 27.95 -4.47 -10.29
N GLU A 306 27.82 -4.93 -11.53
CA GLU A 306 27.64 -4.05 -12.69
C GLU A 306 26.21 -3.50 -12.75
N ILE A 307 25.20 -4.35 -12.49
CA ILE A 307 23.79 -3.97 -12.53
C ILE A 307 23.50 -2.85 -11.54
N PHE A 308 23.98 -2.99 -10.30
CA PHE A 308 23.72 -2.03 -9.24
C PHE A 308 24.83 -0.98 -9.05
N ALA A 309 25.94 -1.08 -9.78
CA ALA A 309 27.12 -0.23 -9.61
C ALA A 309 27.65 -0.18 -8.17
N ILE A 310 27.67 -1.33 -7.48
CA ILE A 310 28.14 -1.51 -6.10
C ILE A 310 29.13 -2.67 -5.99
N ASP A 311 29.77 -2.84 -4.83
CA ASP A 311 30.64 -3.98 -4.56
C ASP A 311 30.24 -4.65 -3.21
N TYR A 312 30.96 -5.67 -2.80
CA TYR A 312 30.73 -6.42 -1.55
C TYR A 312 30.62 -5.51 -0.32
N GLY A 313 31.43 -4.44 -0.25
CA GLY A 313 31.42 -3.48 0.83
C GLY A 313 30.14 -2.63 0.95
N ASP A 314 29.26 -2.68 -0.06
CA ASP A 314 27.95 -2.00 -0.07
C ASP A 314 26.81 -2.95 0.36
N VAL A 315 27.15 -4.18 0.77
CA VAL A 315 26.18 -5.19 1.20
C VAL A 315 26.32 -5.43 2.69
N GLN A 316 25.22 -5.30 3.43
CA GLN A 316 25.15 -5.64 4.86
C GLN A 316 24.49 -7.00 5.06
N TRP A 317 25.00 -7.77 5.99
CA TRP A 317 24.31 -8.92 6.56
C TRP A 317 23.20 -8.45 7.50
N ALA A 318 21.96 -8.70 7.19
CA ALA A 318 20.83 -8.11 7.92
C ALA A 318 20.80 -8.51 9.40
N GLU A 319 21.21 -9.75 9.73
CA GLU A 319 21.13 -10.29 11.09
C GLU A 319 22.04 -9.52 12.07
N THR A 320 23.25 -9.16 11.65
CA THR A 320 24.25 -8.48 12.48
C THR A 320 24.43 -7.00 12.16
N GLY A 321 24.09 -6.57 10.93
CA GLY A 321 24.45 -5.26 10.41
C GLY A 321 25.88 -5.14 9.91
N GLU A 322 26.59 -6.27 9.80
CA GLU A 322 27.97 -6.33 9.32
C GLU A 322 28.05 -6.02 7.81
N TRP A 323 28.98 -5.14 7.43
CA TRP A 323 29.31 -4.91 6.02
C TRP A 323 30.18 -6.06 5.51
N LEU A 324 29.82 -6.60 4.33
CA LEU A 324 30.46 -7.81 3.82
C LEU A 324 31.73 -7.49 3.02
N THR A 325 32.62 -8.47 3.03
CA THR A 325 33.73 -8.59 2.08
C THR A 325 33.44 -9.73 1.11
N GLU A 326 34.21 -9.87 0.05
CA GLU A 326 34.07 -11.01 -0.87
C GLU A 326 34.17 -12.37 -0.14
N GLU A 327 35.06 -12.45 0.85
CA GLU A 327 35.26 -13.64 1.69
C GLU A 327 34.02 -13.95 2.54
N THR A 328 33.53 -12.97 3.32
CA THR A 328 32.36 -13.15 4.19
C THR A 328 31.08 -13.34 3.40
N PHE A 329 30.91 -12.65 2.28
CA PHE A 329 29.79 -12.87 1.34
C PHE A 329 29.75 -14.30 0.85
N THR A 330 30.89 -14.83 0.36
CA THR A 330 31.01 -16.20 -0.13
C THR A 330 30.75 -17.22 0.97
N ALA A 331 31.29 -16.99 2.15
CA ALA A 331 31.09 -17.86 3.30
C ALA A 331 29.61 -17.89 3.75
N PHE A 332 28.96 -16.73 3.91
CA PHE A 332 27.55 -16.68 4.30
C PHE A 332 26.64 -17.29 3.24
N ARG A 333 26.91 -17.07 1.96
CA ARG A 333 26.15 -17.68 0.88
C ARG A 333 26.19 -19.21 0.92
N ALA A 334 27.30 -19.79 1.35
CA ALA A 334 27.45 -21.25 1.50
C ALA A 334 26.76 -21.82 2.74
N ILE A 335 26.84 -21.13 3.89
CA ILE A 335 26.37 -21.67 5.19
C ILE A 335 24.98 -21.17 5.59
N ARG A 336 24.53 -20.03 5.08
CA ARG A 336 23.24 -19.39 5.38
C ARG A 336 22.58 -18.85 4.09
N PRO A 337 22.27 -19.72 3.12
CA PRO A 337 21.76 -19.30 1.82
C PRO A 337 20.41 -18.54 1.92
N ASP A 338 19.63 -18.81 2.95
CA ASP A 338 18.36 -18.14 3.26
C ASP A 338 18.51 -16.82 4.02
N GLY A 339 19.75 -16.47 4.40
CA GLY A 339 20.04 -15.24 5.15
C GLY A 339 19.79 -13.99 4.32
N GLN A 340 19.20 -12.98 4.94
CA GLN A 340 18.87 -11.72 4.28
C GLN A 340 20.06 -10.78 4.24
N THR A 341 20.17 -10.06 3.15
CA THR A 341 21.12 -8.96 2.97
C THR A 341 20.38 -7.66 2.71
N MET A 342 21.05 -6.54 3.01
CA MET A 342 20.64 -5.20 2.60
C MET A 342 21.74 -4.69 1.66
N HIS A 343 21.40 -4.44 0.40
CA HIS A 343 22.35 -3.97 -0.60
C HIS A 343 22.06 -2.50 -0.91
N HIS A 344 23.03 -1.63 -0.58
CA HIS A 344 22.89 -0.17 -0.59
C HIS A 344 23.28 0.41 -1.95
N TYR A 345 22.38 0.37 -2.92
CA TYR A 345 22.64 0.85 -4.28
C TYR A 345 21.80 2.07 -4.67
N ILE A 346 20.71 2.34 -3.94
CA ILE A 346 19.83 3.46 -4.23
C ILE A 346 20.41 4.73 -3.61
N ARG A 347 20.59 5.77 -4.40
CA ARG A 347 21.11 7.03 -3.92
C ARG A 347 20.00 7.97 -3.49
N GLU A 348 20.19 8.67 -2.37
CA GLU A 348 19.23 9.66 -1.88
C GLU A 348 18.89 10.76 -2.90
N GLU A 349 19.81 11.12 -3.76
CA GLU A 349 19.57 12.09 -4.84
C GLU A 349 18.51 11.60 -5.84
N TRP A 350 18.42 10.29 -6.10
CA TRP A 350 17.40 9.71 -6.96
C TRP A 350 16.02 9.79 -6.31
N ASN A 351 15.95 9.52 -5.00
CA ASN A 351 14.73 9.67 -4.21
C ASN A 351 14.24 11.12 -4.24
N ARG A 352 15.16 12.09 -4.06
CA ARG A 352 14.82 13.54 -4.11
C ARG A 352 14.30 13.96 -5.48
N ARG A 353 14.92 13.48 -6.56
CA ARG A 353 14.49 13.79 -7.94
C ARG A 353 13.12 13.17 -8.27
N ALA A 354 12.90 11.94 -7.81
CA ALA A 354 11.63 11.26 -8.06
C ALA A 354 10.47 11.82 -7.23
N ILE A 355 10.68 12.07 -5.93
CA ILE A 355 9.60 12.45 -5.02
C ILE A 355 8.97 13.81 -5.35
N VAL A 356 9.69 14.70 -6.01
CA VAL A 356 9.16 16.02 -6.40
C VAL A 356 8.33 15.97 -7.69
N ARG A 357 8.42 14.88 -8.46
CA ARG A 357 7.63 14.75 -9.71
C ARG A 357 6.14 14.59 -9.36
N PRO A 358 5.25 15.32 -10.07
CA PRO A 358 3.80 15.11 -9.95
C PRO A 358 3.45 13.65 -10.21
N HIS A 359 2.42 13.13 -9.57
CA HIS A 359 1.90 11.77 -9.78
C HIS A 359 2.79 10.61 -9.32
N VAL A 360 3.99 10.84 -8.80
CA VAL A 360 4.79 9.80 -8.14
C VAL A 360 4.20 9.54 -6.76
N MET A 361 3.80 8.30 -6.51
CA MET A 361 3.29 7.86 -5.21
C MET A 361 4.44 7.44 -4.30
N VAL A 362 4.13 7.25 -3.03
CA VAL A 362 5.06 6.67 -2.05
C VAL A 362 4.49 5.38 -1.53
N ALA A 363 5.30 4.34 -1.56
CA ALA A 363 5.02 3.05 -0.95
C ALA A 363 6.19 2.63 -0.06
N SER A 364 6.04 1.57 0.72
CA SER A 364 7.10 1.15 1.63
C SER A 364 8.05 0.11 1.03
N ASP A 365 7.55 -0.79 0.21
CA ASP A 365 8.26 -2.02 -0.17
C ASP A 365 8.75 -2.76 1.10
N ALA A 366 7.85 -2.85 2.10
CA ALA A 366 8.16 -3.49 3.38
C ALA A 366 8.33 -5.00 3.19
N MET A 367 9.43 -5.54 3.72
CA MET A 367 9.72 -6.98 3.64
C MET A 367 8.83 -7.79 4.58
N PRO A 368 8.59 -9.08 4.28
CA PRO A 368 7.82 -9.96 5.15
C PRO A 368 8.39 -10.01 6.57
N LEU A 369 7.56 -9.73 7.56
CA LEU A 369 7.93 -9.73 8.98
C LEU A 369 6.94 -10.58 9.77
N THR A 370 7.42 -11.70 10.31
CA THR A 370 6.63 -12.61 11.16
C THR A 370 7.05 -12.54 12.64
N SER A 371 8.23 -12.03 12.92
CA SER A 371 8.74 -11.76 14.28
C SER A 371 9.82 -10.68 14.22
N TYR A 372 10.11 -10.06 15.38
CA TYR A 372 11.19 -9.07 15.52
C TYR A 372 12.58 -9.69 15.78
N GLU A 373 12.69 -11.01 15.72
CA GLU A 373 13.97 -11.72 15.92
C GLU A 373 14.90 -11.61 14.70
N ARG A 374 14.34 -11.46 13.51
CA ARG A 374 15.11 -11.31 12.26
C ARG A 374 14.97 -9.86 11.76
N LYS A 375 16.11 -9.19 11.58
CA LYS A 375 16.12 -7.85 11.01
C LYS A 375 15.77 -7.88 9.54
N VAL A 376 15.07 -6.85 9.10
CA VAL A 376 14.73 -6.53 7.70
C VAL A 376 15.07 -5.05 7.45
N VAL A 377 14.89 -4.58 6.23
CA VAL A 377 14.97 -3.13 5.93
C VAL A 377 13.93 -2.34 6.74
N PRO A 378 14.20 -1.07 7.10
CA PRO A 378 13.34 -0.27 7.98
C PRO A 378 12.03 0.21 7.34
N ASN A 379 11.80 -0.12 6.10
CA ASN A 379 10.76 0.44 5.23
C ASN A 379 9.35 0.39 5.85
N GLY A 380 8.98 -0.71 6.51
CA GLY A 380 7.65 -0.85 7.13
C GLY A 380 7.46 -0.01 8.40
N ALA A 381 8.53 0.53 9.00
CA ALA A 381 8.46 1.21 10.29
C ALA A 381 8.57 2.74 10.19
N GLY A 382 8.74 3.32 9.01
CA GLY A 382 8.99 4.75 8.96
C GLY A 382 8.97 5.40 7.57
N THR A 383 8.40 4.79 6.57
CA THR A 383 8.34 5.36 5.20
C THR A 383 7.53 6.65 5.17
N SER A 384 6.32 6.66 5.71
CA SER A 384 5.45 7.84 5.69
C SER A 384 6.01 8.96 6.55
N THR A 385 6.45 8.64 7.75
CA THR A 385 7.03 9.63 8.67
C THR A 385 8.41 10.13 8.22
N ARG A 386 9.17 9.36 7.44
CA ARG A 386 10.38 9.83 6.75
C ARG A 386 10.03 10.90 5.70
N VAL A 387 8.99 10.66 4.90
CA VAL A 387 8.52 11.66 3.93
C VAL A 387 8.13 12.96 4.63
N LEU A 388 7.30 12.88 5.65
CA LEU A 388 6.82 14.05 6.40
C LEU A 388 7.94 14.77 7.16
N GLY A 389 8.87 14.03 7.76
CA GLY A 389 9.98 14.59 8.52
C GLY A 389 11.08 15.14 7.62
N GLN A 390 11.67 14.28 6.81
CA GLN A 390 12.84 14.63 6.02
C GLN A 390 12.46 15.50 4.81
N PHE A 391 11.61 15.00 3.90
CA PHE A 391 11.40 15.70 2.62
C PHE A 391 10.46 16.93 2.73
N VAL A 392 9.53 16.94 3.72
CA VAL A 392 8.67 18.11 3.94
C VAL A 392 9.31 19.10 4.91
N ARG A 393 9.56 18.69 6.17
CA ARG A 393 9.97 19.61 7.22
C ARG A 393 11.42 20.07 7.08
N GLU A 394 12.36 19.14 6.87
CA GLU A 394 13.79 19.42 6.90
C GLU A 394 14.30 19.94 5.55
N GLU A 395 14.04 19.20 4.47
CA GLU A 395 14.54 19.52 3.14
C GLU A 395 13.61 20.45 2.35
N LYS A 396 12.34 20.58 2.72
CA LYS A 396 11.32 21.44 2.10
C LYS A 396 11.16 21.20 0.58
N LEU A 397 11.29 19.94 0.17
CA LEU A 397 11.13 19.51 -1.22
C LEU A 397 9.66 19.43 -1.63
N LEU A 398 8.77 19.14 -0.68
CA LEU A 398 7.34 19.02 -0.88
C LEU A 398 6.57 19.96 0.05
N SER A 399 5.42 20.43 -0.40
CA SER A 399 4.42 20.94 0.53
C SER A 399 3.83 19.78 1.36
N LEU A 400 3.28 20.12 2.53
CA LEU A 400 2.64 19.10 3.37
C LEU A 400 1.44 18.45 2.65
N SER A 401 0.65 19.25 1.92
CA SER A 401 -0.48 18.73 1.13
C SER A 401 -0.03 17.80 0.00
N ASP A 402 1.08 18.14 -0.70
CA ASP A 402 1.63 17.27 -1.74
C ASP A 402 2.13 15.94 -1.17
N ALA A 403 2.77 15.95 -0.02
CA ALA A 403 3.23 14.73 0.65
C ALA A 403 2.05 13.84 1.06
N ILE A 404 1.01 14.43 1.69
CA ILE A 404 -0.22 13.71 2.05
C ILE A 404 -0.89 13.14 0.80
N ALA A 405 -0.93 13.89 -0.32
CA ALA A 405 -1.50 13.37 -1.56
C ALA A 405 -0.79 12.09 -2.04
N ARG A 406 0.55 12.06 -1.99
CA ARG A 406 1.36 10.90 -2.41
C ARG A 406 1.20 9.68 -1.49
N LEU A 407 0.89 9.93 -0.23
CA LEU A 407 0.70 8.89 0.79
C LEU A 407 -0.74 8.40 0.90
N SER A 408 -1.74 9.15 0.38
CA SER A 408 -3.15 8.82 0.60
C SER A 408 -4.02 8.92 -0.66
N TRP A 409 -4.20 10.13 -1.20
CA TRP A 409 -5.15 10.38 -2.29
C TRP A 409 -4.73 9.76 -3.62
N LEU A 410 -3.47 9.91 -4.05
CA LEU A 410 -2.98 9.32 -5.31
C LEU A 410 -3.06 7.78 -5.29
N PRO A 411 -2.67 7.08 -4.20
CA PRO A 411 -2.93 5.65 -4.06
C PRO A 411 -4.42 5.29 -4.15
N ALA A 412 -5.30 6.03 -3.45
CA ALA A 412 -6.74 5.80 -3.53
C ALA A 412 -7.28 5.99 -4.96
N GLN A 413 -6.87 7.07 -5.64
CA GLN A 413 -7.25 7.38 -7.01
C GLN A 413 -6.82 6.27 -7.99
N ARG A 414 -5.63 5.67 -7.78
CA ARG A 414 -5.17 4.53 -8.59
C ARG A 414 -6.11 3.34 -8.49
N MET A 415 -6.66 3.09 -7.29
CA MET A 415 -7.46 1.91 -6.99
C MET A 415 -8.96 2.10 -7.30
N GLU A 416 -9.51 3.30 -7.19
CA GLU A 416 -10.97 3.55 -7.22
C GLU A 416 -11.65 3.22 -8.55
N ALA A 417 -10.89 3.13 -9.66
CA ALA A 417 -11.43 2.80 -10.98
C ALA A 417 -11.99 1.38 -11.04
N PHE A 418 -11.44 0.44 -10.28
CA PHE A 418 -11.79 -0.99 -10.30
C PHE A 418 -12.14 -1.57 -8.93
N ALA A 419 -11.91 -0.83 -7.84
CA ALA A 419 -12.24 -1.22 -6.47
C ALA A 419 -13.02 -0.07 -5.79
N SER A 420 -14.35 -0.23 -5.72
CA SER A 420 -15.28 0.83 -5.28
C SER A 420 -15.01 1.35 -3.87
N ASP A 421 -14.46 0.51 -2.98
CA ASP A 421 -14.14 0.88 -1.59
C ASP A 421 -13.14 2.04 -1.52
N PHE A 422 -12.28 2.19 -2.53
CA PHE A 422 -11.29 3.27 -2.57
C PHE A 422 -11.89 4.64 -2.93
N ARG A 423 -13.13 4.72 -3.39
CA ARG A 423 -13.82 5.99 -3.66
C ARG A 423 -14.09 6.80 -2.40
N THR A 424 -14.06 6.17 -1.24
CA THR A 424 -14.26 6.82 0.07
C THR A 424 -12.99 6.87 0.92
N LYS A 425 -11.86 6.31 0.44
CA LYS A 425 -10.57 6.31 1.12
C LYS A 425 -9.64 7.42 0.64
N GLY A 426 -8.62 7.74 1.40
CA GLY A 426 -7.57 8.70 1.05
C GLY A 426 -8.04 10.16 0.99
N ARG A 427 -9.18 10.50 1.61
CA ARG A 427 -9.82 11.82 1.59
C ARG A 427 -10.54 12.15 2.88
N ILE A 428 -10.75 13.46 3.15
CA ILE A 428 -11.56 13.95 4.28
C ILE A 428 -12.73 14.74 3.72
N GLN A 429 -13.82 14.05 3.44
CA GLN A 429 -15.04 14.59 2.85
C GLN A 429 -16.27 13.95 3.51
N LEU A 430 -17.44 14.57 3.38
CA LEU A 430 -18.68 13.98 3.90
C LEU A 430 -18.97 12.65 3.20
N GLY A 431 -19.16 11.59 3.97
CA GLY A 431 -19.37 10.23 3.51
C GLY A 431 -18.08 9.43 3.28
N ALA A 432 -16.91 10.05 3.35
CA ALA A 432 -15.63 9.34 3.30
C ALA A 432 -15.45 8.45 4.54
N ASP A 433 -14.60 7.44 4.41
CA ASP A 433 -14.20 6.60 5.52
C ASP A 433 -13.42 7.42 6.55
N ALA A 434 -13.69 7.16 7.83
CA ALA A 434 -12.95 7.77 8.91
C ALA A 434 -11.64 7.01 9.17
N ASP A 435 -10.79 6.97 8.12
CA ASP A 435 -9.42 6.49 8.14
C ASP A 435 -8.53 7.72 8.20
N LEU A 436 -7.87 7.97 9.34
CA LEU A 436 -7.18 9.24 9.60
C LEU A 436 -5.82 9.01 10.24
N ALA A 437 -4.84 9.84 9.84
CA ALA A 437 -3.55 9.99 10.50
C ALA A 437 -3.47 11.40 11.12
N ILE A 438 -3.20 11.46 12.43
CA ILE A 438 -3.16 12.70 13.20
C ILE A 438 -1.77 12.85 13.82
N PHE A 439 -1.05 13.90 13.45
CA PHE A 439 0.36 14.05 13.81
C PHE A 439 0.78 15.50 14.06
N ASP A 440 1.87 15.63 14.82
CA ASP A 440 2.56 16.92 15.02
C ASP A 440 3.57 17.14 13.89
N ALA A 441 3.28 18.06 12.97
CA ALA A 441 4.14 18.37 11.83
C ALA A 441 5.54 18.86 12.23
N ASN A 442 5.70 19.42 13.43
CA ASN A 442 6.99 19.91 13.93
C ASN A 442 7.87 18.77 14.48
N ARG A 443 7.29 17.62 14.79
CA ARG A 443 7.97 16.50 15.46
C ARG A 443 8.00 15.21 14.65
N VAL A 444 7.06 15.04 13.71
CA VAL A 444 6.94 13.80 12.94
C VAL A 444 8.25 13.44 12.26
N ALA A 445 8.75 12.23 12.52
CA ALA A 445 9.97 11.71 11.91
C ALA A 445 10.05 10.19 12.05
N ALA A 446 10.65 9.52 11.07
CA ALA A 446 11.10 8.16 11.19
C ALA A 446 12.21 8.06 12.23
N ARG A 447 12.23 6.98 13.01
CA ARG A 447 13.32 6.61 13.91
C ARG A 447 13.99 5.32 13.48
N ALA A 448 13.29 4.51 12.69
CA ALA A 448 13.85 3.31 12.12
C ALA A 448 15.01 3.63 11.20
N ASP A 449 16.05 2.82 11.25
CA ASP A 449 17.21 2.81 10.38
C ASP A 449 17.65 1.36 10.12
N TYR A 450 18.68 1.16 9.31
CA TYR A 450 19.15 -0.19 8.97
C TYR A 450 19.75 -0.96 10.18
N ALA A 451 20.19 -0.25 11.22
CA ALA A 451 20.67 -0.87 12.47
C ALA A 451 19.51 -1.21 13.42
N HIS A 452 18.46 -0.38 13.42
CA HIS A 452 17.30 -0.46 14.30
C HIS A 452 15.99 -0.39 13.49
N PRO A 453 15.68 -1.41 12.67
CA PRO A 453 14.62 -1.32 11.65
C PRO A 453 13.19 -1.33 12.23
N PHE A 454 13.02 -1.57 13.52
CA PHE A 454 11.70 -1.71 14.16
C PHE A 454 11.35 -0.56 15.12
N LEU A 455 12.15 0.50 15.15
CA LEU A 455 11.84 1.65 16.00
C LEU A 455 10.60 2.37 15.50
N ALA A 456 9.59 2.46 16.36
CA ALA A 456 8.39 3.23 16.07
C ALA A 456 8.72 4.71 15.80
N PRO A 457 8.03 5.37 14.87
CA PRO A 457 8.25 6.77 14.56
C PRO A 457 7.89 7.68 15.74
N VAL A 458 8.25 8.96 15.66
CA VAL A 458 7.81 9.99 16.60
C VAL A 458 6.87 10.96 15.93
N GLY A 459 6.03 11.64 16.71
CA GLY A 459 5.15 12.70 16.23
C GLY A 459 3.80 12.21 15.69
N MET A 460 3.64 10.94 15.35
CA MET A 460 2.32 10.35 15.11
C MET A 460 1.57 10.25 16.44
N GLN A 461 0.44 10.96 16.59
CA GLN A 461 -0.31 11.03 17.84
C GLN A 461 -1.48 10.05 17.85
N TYR A 462 -2.29 10.05 16.80
CA TYR A 462 -3.41 9.13 16.66
C TYR A 462 -3.48 8.57 15.25
N VAL A 463 -3.90 7.31 15.15
CA VAL A 463 -4.38 6.71 13.90
C VAL A 463 -5.79 6.21 14.15
N VAL A 464 -6.69 6.51 13.23
CA VAL A 464 -8.08 6.07 13.26
C VAL A 464 -8.32 5.20 12.04
N VAL A 465 -8.83 3.99 12.23
CA VAL A 465 -9.21 3.05 11.18
C VAL A 465 -10.69 2.78 11.29
N ALA A 466 -11.45 3.02 10.23
CA ALA A 466 -12.92 2.87 10.20
C ALA A 466 -13.61 3.51 11.43
N GLY A 467 -13.15 4.70 11.85
CA GLY A 467 -13.71 5.43 13.00
C GLY A 467 -13.25 4.92 14.37
N THR A 468 -12.42 3.90 14.44
CA THR A 468 -11.85 3.37 15.69
C THR A 468 -10.44 3.92 15.90
N ILE A 469 -10.16 4.44 17.11
CA ILE A 469 -8.81 4.90 17.47
C ILE A 469 -7.95 3.65 17.69
N THR A 470 -7.02 3.39 16.75
CA THR A 470 -6.12 2.23 16.78
C THR A 470 -4.73 2.59 17.32
N VAL A 471 -4.33 3.86 17.20
CA VAL A 471 -3.11 4.39 17.82
C VAL A 471 -3.49 5.62 18.64
N ARG A 472 -2.98 5.70 19.87
CA ARG A 472 -3.11 6.84 20.78
C ARG A 472 -1.76 7.18 21.38
N ASP A 473 -1.39 8.45 21.35
CA ASP A 473 -0.12 8.97 21.89
C ASP A 473 1.11 8.21 21.32
N GLY A 474 1.02 7.80 20.04
CA GLY A 474 2.08 7.09 19.33
C GLY A 474 2.24 5.61 19.69
N VAL A 475 1.31 5.02 20.43
CA VAL A 475 1.29 3.60 20.78
C VAL A 475 -0.03 2.96 20.40
N LEU A 476 -0.04 1.63 20.21
CA LEU A 476 -1.29 0.91 19.97
C LEU A 476 -2.28 1.14 21.11
N ALA A 477 -3.53 1.40 20.76
CA ALA A 477 -4.63 1.47 21.71
C ALA A 477 -5.03 0.07 22.18
N ASP A 478 -5.73 -0.01 23.32
CA ASP A 478 -6.21 -1.29 23.87
C ASP A 478 -7.29 -1.93 22.98
N GLU A 479 -8.13 -1.10 22.35
CA GLU A 479 -9.14 -1.53 21.37
C GLU A 479 -8.54 -1.45 19.97
N VAL A 480 -7.99 -2.54 19.46
CA VAL A 480 -7.37 -2.63 18.13
C VAL A 480 -8.17 -3.57 17.24
N GLY A 481 -8.09 -3.34 15.92
CA GLY A 481 -8.66 -4.25 14.93
C GLY A 481 -10.00 -3.78 14.35
N ALA A 482 -9.94 -2.69 13.58
CA ALA A 482 -11.09 -2.16 12.84
C ALA A 482 -10.91 -2.28 11.31
N GLY A 483 -9.84 -2.91 10.86
CA GLY A 483 -9.57 -3.11 9.45
C GLY A 483 -10.48 -4.15 8.79
N SER A 484 -10.51 -4.14 7.49
CA SER A 484 -11.29 -5.07 6.66
C SER A 484 -10.53 -5.46 5.40
N LYS A 485 -10.86 -6.63 4.85
CA LYS A 485 -10.35 -7.06 3.54
C LYS A 485 -11.00 -6.24 2.44
N LEU A 486 -10.17 -5.68 1.55
CA LEU A 486 -10.59 -4.95 0.36
C LEU A 486 -10.48 -5.85 -0.87
N THR A 487 -11.44 -5.71 -1.79
CA THR A 487 -11.50 -6.50 -3.01
C THR A 487 -11.86 -5.61 -4.20
N ASN A 488 -11.64 -6.11 -5.42
CA ASN A 488 -12.14 -5.43 -6.60
C ASN A 488 -13.68 -5.50 -6.68
N SER A 489 -14.26 -4.70 -7.56
CA SER A 489 -15.72 -4.61 -7.76
C SER A 489 -16.21 -5.42 -8.97
N ILE A 490 -15.41 -6.35 -9.50
CA ILE A 490 -15.69 -7.09 -10.74
C ILE A 490 -16.70 -8.22 -10.52
N GLY A 491 -16.57 -8.95 -9.41
CA GLY A 491 -17.41 -10.11 -9.09
C GLY A 491 -18.83 -9.78 -8.60
N GLY A 492 -19.16 -8.50 -8.43
CA GLY A 492 -20.47 -8.02 -7.94
C GLY A 492 -21.39 -7.42 -9.00
N LYS A 493 -21.08 -7.61 -10.30
CA LYS A 493 -21.91 -7.17 -11.42
C LYS A 493 -22.70 -8.30 -12.02
#